data_e16c729bcd70a0be502f49c34ca86e04
#
_entry.id   e16c729bcd70a0be502f49c34ca86e04
#
_cell.length_a   1.000
_cell.length_b   1.000
_cell.length_c   1.000
_cell.angle_alpha   90.00
_cell.angle_beta   90.00
_cell.angle_gamma   90.00
#
_symmetry.space_group_name_H-M   'P 1'
#
loop_
_entity.id
_entity.type
_entity.pdbx_description
1 polymer ?
#
loop_
_entity_poly.entity_id
_entity_poly.type
_entity_poly.pdbx_seq_one_letter_code
_entity_poly.pdbx_strand_id
1 'polypeptide(L)'
;MLNPNGAKIILGTPSSNSLVVPLTPSATTMFGPRGACLISETGPLWVADTGHHRLLGWRKCPEVDTQPADWVIGQSDFSQEGQNANGTTTAATVSVPTGICACGKGLAVADAWNHRVLIWKQLPEDNNVPADIVLGQADFSQNESNRGQSETAADRMHWPYGVVYHQGKLWVADTGNRRVLMWQQLPEVNGQPADLVLGQANMNCRDENGGGEATAASMRWPHAITFWGNNVPQQYGDRLVVTDAGNNRVMIWDTIPTENNQPCSVVLGQSEFNTVQLNQGVYFPSAASLSMPYGVAAVADWLIVADTANSRLLGWRDTVDIGTPAVALIGQSDFQSKGENALSLHPTRQSLCWPYGISVCGNTVVIADSGNNRVLLWSMNF
;
A
#
# COMPACT_ATOMS: atom_id res chain seq x y z
N MET A 1 -16.53 -5.10 -11.26
CA MET A 1 -15.20 -4.67 -10.81
C MET A 1 -14.80 -3.36 -11.50
N LEU A 2 -13.66 -3.21 -12.14
CA LEU A 2 -13.28 -1.96 -12.81
C LEU A 2 -13.90 -1.84 -14.22
N ASN A 3 -14.06 -0.59 -14.68
CA ASN A 3 -14.59 -0.32 -16.02
C ASN A 3 -13.68 -0.93 -17.10
N PRO A 4 -14.21 -1.76 -18.03
CA PRO A 4 -13.40 -2.44 -19.05
C PRO A 4 -12.77 -1.48 -20.08
N ASN A 5 -13.23 -0.22 -20.16
CA ASN A 5 -12.64 0.78 -21.05
C ASN A 5 -11.29 1.32 -20.55
N GLY A 6 -10.85 0.92 -19.35
CA GLY A 6 -9.59 1.35 -18.76
C GLY A 6 -9.71 2.54 -17.83
N ALA A 7 -8.56 3.01 -17.35
CA ALA A 7 -8.46 4.15 -16.46
C ALA A 7 -9.02 5.43 -17.12
N LYS A 8 -9.81 6.19 -16.35
CA LYS A 8 -10.36 7.48 -16.79
C LYS A 8 -9.25 8.55 -16.88
N ILE A 9 -8.36 8.59 -15.90
CA ILE A 9 -7.26 9.56 -15.80
C ILE A 9 -5.94 8.82 -15.57
N ILE A 10 -4.89 9.32 -16.21
CA ILE A 10 -3.50 8.87 -16.02
C ILE A 10 -2.66 10.04 -15.57
N LEU A 11 -2.03 9.93 -14.40
CA LEU A 11 -1.05 10.89 -13.88
C LEU A 11 0.35 10.31 -14.01
N GLY A 12 1.36 11.13 -14.26
CA GLY A 12 2.71 10.68 -14.55
C GLY A 12 2.90 10.35 -16.02
N THR A 13 3.51 9.20 -16.33
CA THR A 13 3.78 8.78 -17.70
C THR A 13 2.48 8.47 -18.45
N PRO A 14 2.16 9.18 -19.52
CA PRO A 14 0.96 8.90 -20.32
C PRO A 14 1.09 7.60 -21.11
N SER A 15 -0.04 7.07 -21.58
CA SER A 15 -0.05 6.04 -22.62
C SER A 15 0.49 6.65 -23.92
N SER A 16 1.72 6.29 -24.31
CA SER A 16 2.36 6.84 -25.51
C SER A 16 3.14 5.76 -26.25
N ASN A 17 3.38 6.00 -27.55
CA ASN A 17 4.22 5.15 -28.37
C ASN A 17 5.74 5.46 -28.19
N SER A 18 6.10 6.34 -27.27
CA SER A 18 7.48 6.65 -26.96
C SER A 18 8.06 5.60 -26.01
N LEU A 19 9.21 5.05 -26.36
CA LEU A 19 10.00 4.20 -25.47
C LEU A 19 10.82 5.01 -24.48
N VAL A 20 10.88 6.34 -24.63
CA VAL A 20 11.59 7.25 -23.73
C VAL A 20 10.60 7.78 -22.70
N VAL A 21 10.80 7.38 -21.46
CA VAL A 21 10.04 7.88 -20.32
C VAL A 21 10.85 9.01 -19.68
N PRO A 22 10.34 10.25 -19.61
CA PRO A 22 11.03 11.31 -18.88
C PRO A 22 11.00 10.98 -17.38
N LEU A 23 12.18 10.76 -16.80
CA LEU A 23 12.35 10.54 -15.36
C LEU A 23 12.76 11.81 -14.61
N THR A 24 13.03 12.90 -15.31
CA THR A 24 13.36 14.19 -14.67
C THR A 24 12.19 14.66 -13.80
N PRO A 25 12.43 14.95 -12.52
CA PRO A 25 11.36 15.39 -11.62
C PRO A 25 10.67 16.67 -12.12
N SER A 26 9.36 16.68 -12.04
CA SER A 26 8.51 17.85 -12.33
C SER A 26 7.15 17.69 -11.63
N ALA A 27 6.27 18.67 -11.75
CA ALA A 27 4.90 18.55 -11.22
C ALA A 27 4.04 17.51 -11.94
N THR A 28 4.48 16.98 -13.08
CA THR A 28 3.73 16.03 -13.92
C THR A 28 4.41 14.67 -14.06
N THR A 29 5.63 14.48 -13.59
CA THR A 29 6.37 13.23 -13.71
C THR A 29 6.44 12.50 -12.38
N MET A 30 6.53 11.18 -12.43
CA MET A 30 6.68 10.29 -11.28
C MET A 30 7.73 9.23 -11.58
N PHE A 31 8.34 8.68 -10.53
CA PHE A 31 9.24 7.55 -10.63
C PHE A 31 8.84 6.47 -9.62
N GLY A 32 8.33 5.33 -10.11
CA GLY A 32 7.94 4.18 -9.31
C GLY A 32 6.98 4.52 -8.15
N PRO A 33 5.86 5.22 -8.36
CA PRO A 33 4.93 5.55 -7.28
C PRO A 33 4.40 4.27 -6.63
N ARG A 34 4.32 4.24 -5.28
CA ARG A 34 3.89 3.03 -4.55
C ARG A 34 2.63 3.19 -3.73
N GLY A 35 2.21 4.40 -3.46
CA GLY A 35 0.98 4.66 -2.71
C GLY A 35 0.23 5.86 -3.26
N ALA A 36 -1.08 5.83 -3.11
CA ALA A 36 -1.95 6.97 -3.43
C ALA A 36 -3.18 6.96 -2.54
N CYS A 37 -3.69 8.12 -2.20
CA CYS A 37 -4.90 8.28 -1.39
C CYS A 37 -5.73 9.43 -1.91
N LEU A 38 -6.93 9.14 -2.41
CA LEU A 38 -7.96 10.12 -2.72
C LEU A 38 -8.80 10.33 -1.45
N ILE A 39 -8.78 11.53 -0.89
CA ILE A 39 -9.39 11.82 0.42
C ILE A 39 -10.93 11.87 0.33
N SER A 40 -11.44 12.43 -0.76
CA SER A 40 -12.86 12.43 -1.11
C SER A 40 -13.01 12.32 -2.64
N GLU A 41 -14.21 12.06 -3.15
CA GLU A 41 -14.44 11.97 -4.60
C GLU A 41 -14.07 13.27 -5.36
N THR A 42 -14.05 14.40 -4.68
CA THR A 42 -13.66 15.70 -5.25
C THR A 42 -12.21 16.09 -4.94
N GLY A 43 -11.48 15.29 -4.17
CA GLY A 43 -10.10 15.52 -3.74
C GLY A 43 -9.98 15.90 -2.26
N PRO A 44 -8.79 16.24 -1.78
CA PRO A 44 -7.53 16.16 -2.50
C PRO A 44 -7.07 14.73 -2.80
N LEU A 45 -6.15 14.61 -3.77
CA LEU A 45 -5.39 13.38 -4.03
C LEU A 45 -3.96 13.57 -3.55
N TRP A 46 -3.42 12.57 -2.86
CA TRP A 46 -2.01 12.48 -2.48
C TRP A 46 -1.37 11.22 -3.06
N VAL A 47 -0.14 11.35 -3.57
CA VAL A 47 0.65 10.25 -4.16
C VAL A 47 2.04 10.21 -3.53
N ALA A 48 2.46 9.02 -3.11
CA ALA A 48 3.84 8.73 -2.75
C ALA A 48 4.64 8.46 -4.03
N ASP A 49 5.35 9.48 -4.52
CA ASP A 49 6.28 9.42 -5.65
C ASP A 49 7.63 8.90 -5.13
N THR A 50 7.66 7.59 -4.94
CA THR A 50 8.63 6.85 -4.15
C THR A 50 10.06 7.03 -4.65
N GLY A 51 10.26 6.92 -5.98
CA GLY A 51 11.59 6.98 -6.59
C GLY A 51 12.18 8.39 -6.59
N HIS A 52 11.35 9.45 -6.60
CA HIS A 52 11.79 10.84 -6.43
C HIS A 52 11.83 11.28 -4.96
N HIS A 53 11.55 10.38 -4.00
CA HIS A 53 11.58 10.66 -2.57
C HIS A 53 10.72 11.85 -2.16
N ARG A 54 9.45 11.88 -2.60
CA ARG A 54 8.52 12.99 -2.34
C ARG A 54 7.07 12.55 -2.32
N LEU A 55 6.20 13.41 -1.80
CA LEU A 55 4.76 13.30 -1.96
C LEU A 55 4.30 14.38 -2.94
N LEU A 56 3.39 14.00 -3.84
CA LEU A 56 2.70 14.95 -4.74
C LEU A 56 1.24 15.07 -4.31
N GLY A 57 0.74 16.30 -4.24
CA GLY A 57 -0.63 16.60 -3.85
C GLY A 57 -1.40 17.37 -4.93
N TRP A 58 -2.63 16.96 -5.20
CA TRP A 58 -3.60 17.68 -6.03
C TRP A 58 -4.73 18.18 -5.14
N ARG A 59 -5.03 19.45 -5.19
CA ARG A 59 -6.09 20.10 -4.39
C ARG A 59 -7.48 19.52 -4.68
N LYS A 60 -7.71 19.12 -5.93
CA LYS A 60 -8.92 18.50 -6.41
C LYS A 60 -8.61 17.17 -7.06
N CYS A 61 -9.60 16.27 -7.12
CA CYS A 61 -9.47 15.07 -7.93
C CYS A 61 -9.11 15.46 -9.37
N PRO A 62 -8.01 14.91 -9.95
CA PRO A 62 -7.61 15.22 -11.30
C PRO A 62 -8.68 14.87 -12.33
N GLU A 63 -8.87 15.72 -13.33
CA GLU A 63 -9.88 15.61 -14.37
C GLU A 63 -9.30 15.35 -15.77
N VAL A 64 -7.99 15.62 -15.93
CA VAL A 64 -7.28 15.43 -17.20
C VAL A 64 -5.98 14.65 -17.00
N ASP A 65 -5.56 13.94 -18.05
CA ASP A 65 -4.29 13.22 -18.02
C ASP A 65 -3.12 14.17 -17.79
N THR A 66 -2.09 13.67 -17.07
CA THR A 66 -0.87 14.43 -16.76
C THR A 66 -1.11 15.78 -16.09
N GLN A 67 -2.26 15.95 -15.43
CA GLN A 67 -2.53 17.16 -14.67
C GLN A 67 -1.40 17.42 -13.67
N PRO A 68 -0.80 18.62 -13.64
CA PRO A 68 0.28 18.91 -12.71
C PRO A 68 -0.19 18.89 -11.26
N ALA A 69 0.67 18.44 -10.35
CA ALA A 69 0.43 18.52 -8.92
C ALA A 69 0.46 19.98 -8.44
N ASP A 70 -0.35 20.28 -7.41
CA ASP A 70 -0.41 21.60 -6.77
C ASP A 70 0.63 21.74 -5.66
N TRP A 71 1.00 20.62 -5.00
CA TRP A 71 1.87 20.63 -3.82
C TRP A 71 2.92 19.51 -3.88
N VAL A 72 4.08 19.81 -3.27
CA VAL A 72 5.16 18.84 -3.05
C VAL A 72 5.59 18.85 -1.58
N ILE A 73 5.81 17.66 -1.00
CA ILE A 73 6.42 17.48 0.32
C ILE A 73 7.60 16.54 0.16
N GLY A 74 8.69 16.80 0.88
CA GLY A 74 9.90 15.99 0.86
C GLY A 74 11.03 16.55 0.00
N GLN A 75 10.73 17.50 -0.91
CA GLN A 75 11.70 18.19 -1.77
C GLN A 75 11.45 19.69 -1.75
N SER A 76 12.47 20.52 -1.97
CA SER A 76 12.34 21.98 -1.96
C SER A 76 11.34 22.51 -3.01
N ASP A 77 11.27 21.84 -4.15
CA ASP A 77 10.36 22.12 -5.25
C ASP A 77 10.15 20.88 -6.14
N PHE A 78 9.34 21.01 -7.19
CA PHE A 78 9.00 19.89 -8.09
C PHE A 78 10.16 19.40 -8.95
N SER A 79 11.25 20.15 -9.11
CA SER A 79 12.40 19.79 -9.95
C SER A 79 13.48 19.03 -9.20
N GLN A 80 13.34 18.85 -7.89
CA GLN A 80 14.33 18.19 -7.03
C GLN A 80 13.93 16.75 -6.71
N GLU A 81 14.95 15.94 -6.44
CA GLU A 81 14.83 14.54 -5.99
C GLU A 81 15.99 14.19 -5.03
N GLY A 82 15.88 13.06 -4.39
CA GLY A 82 16.92 12.52 -3.51
C GLY A 82 16.42 12.32 -2.08
N GLN A 83 17.01 11.36 -1.42
CA GLN A 83 16.66 10.98 -0.04
C GLN A 83 16.76 12.19 0.89
N ASN A 84 15.69 12.45 1.65
CA ASN A 84 15.64 13.56 2.59
C ASN A 84 16.06 14.92 1.97
N ALA A 85 15.68 15.16 0.70
CA ALA A 85 16.08 16.34 -0.08
C ALA A 85 17.61 16.55 -0.14
N ASN A 86 18.38 15.46 -0.19
CA ASN A 86 19.85 15.41 -0.12
C ASN A 86 20.44 16.02 1.15
N GLY A 87 19.64 16.09 2.23
CA GLY A 87 20.00 16.66 3.52
C GLY A 87 19.78 15.69 4.69
N THR A 88 19.56 16.25 5.86
CA THR A 88 19.23 15.51 7.08
C THR A 88 17.74 15.18 7.16
N THR A 89 17.42 14.13 7.90
CA THR A 89 16.04 13.72 8.19
C THR A 89 15.36 14.77 9.07
N THR A 90 14.17 15.24 8.66
CA THR A 90 13.37 16.23 9.38
C THR A 90 11.88 15.88 9.33
N ALA A 91 11.02 16.73 9.91
CA ALA A 91 9.56 16.57 9.82
C ALA A 91 8.98 16.81 8.41
N ALA A 92 9.74 17.46 7.52
CA ALA A 92 9.30 17.83 6.18
C ALA A 92 10.01 17.05 5.06
N THR A 93 10.90 16.10 5.40
CA THR A 93 11.65 15.30 4.42
C THR A 93 11.21 13.83 4.46
N VAL A 94 11.37 13.11 3.34
CA VAL A 94 11.03 11.70 3.24
C VAL A 94 12.10 10.91 2.45
N SER A 95 12.16 9.61 2.70
CA SER A 95 13.01 8.68 1.96
C SER A 95 12.24 7.42 1.60
N VAL A 96 12.01 7.22 0.28
CA VAL A 96 11.22 6.07 -0.23
C VAL A 96 9.83 6.03 0.45
N PRO A 97 9.01 7.10 0.37
CA PRO A 97 7.64 7.06 0.90
C PRO A 97 6.83 6.00 0.13
N THR A 98 5.96 5.27 0.85
CA THR A 98 5.19 4.16 0.29
C THR A 98 3.69 4.28 0.60
N GLY A 99 3.19 3.62 1.64
CA GLY A 99 1.79 3.69 2.03
C GLY A 99 1.37 5.09 2.46
N ILE A 100 0.15 5.47 2.09
CA ILE A 100 -0.42 6.77 2.40
C ILE A 100 -1.93 6.62 2.64
N CYS A 101 -2.45 7.20 3.71
CA CYS A 101 -3.88 7.18 4.00
C CYS A 101 -4.35 8.46 4.68
N ALA A 102 -5.64 8.75 4.53
CA ALA A 102 -6.31 9.73 5.37
C ALA A 102 -6.37 9.24 6.82
N CYS A 103 -6.09 10.10 7.79
CA CYS A 103 -6.23 9.78 9.21
C CYS A 103 -6.80 10.96 9.99
N GLY A 104 -7.97 10.75 10.58
CA GLY A 104 -8.72 11.85 11.21
C GLY A 104 -9.02 12.96 10.21
N LYS A 105 -8.49 14.17 10.45
CA LYS A 105 -8.57 15.33 9.54
C LYS A 105 -7.28 15.51 8.71
N GLY A 106 -6.35 14.59 8.80
CA GLY A 106 -5.03 14.70 8.25
C GLY A 106 -4.60 13.52 7.40
N LEU A 107 -3.30 13.27 7.39
CA LEU A 107 -2.63 12.30 6.53
C LEU A 107 -1.63 11.49 7.34
N ALA A 108 -1.50 10.20 7.05
CA ALA A 108 -0.40 9.36 7.52
C ALA A 108 0.36 8.77 6.34
N VAL A 109 1.69 8.74 6.44
CA VAL A 109 2.60 8.28 5.39
C VAL A 109 3.66 7.35 5.96
N ALA A 110 3.82 6.19 5.37
CA ALA A 110 4.94 5.31 5.64
C ALA A 110 6.19 5.83 4.92
N ASP A 111 7.14 6.37 5.68
CA ASP A 111 8.44 6.87 5.23
C ASP A 111 9.47 5.75 5.39
N ALA A 112 9.42 4.78 4.45
CA ALA A 112 9.95 3.44 4.63
C ALA A 112 11.46 3.39 4.92
N TRP A 113 12.28 4.16 4.21
CA TRP A 113 13.73 4.11 4.39
C TRP A 113 14.23 5.01 5.54
N ASN A 114 13.38 5.83 6.10
CA ASN A 114 13.61 6.48 7.39
C ASN A 114 13.04 5.67 8.56
N HIS A 115 12.51 4.47 8.26
CA HIS A 115 12.00 3.51 9.27
C HIS A 115 10.96 4.11 10.21
N ARG A 116 10.03 4.92 9.65
CA ARG A 116 9.06 5.69 10.42
C ARG A 116 7.73 5.87 9.69
N VAL A 117 6.71 6.27 10.42
CA VAL A 117 5.46 6.81 9.88
C VAL A 117 5.36 8.27 10.29
N LEU A 118 5.06 9.13 9.33
CA LEU A 118 4.78 10.55 9.55
C LEU A 118 3.27 10.78 9.58
N ILE A 119 2.80 11.62 10.50
CA ILE A 119 1.39 11.98 10.64
C ILE A 119 1.25 13.50 10.63
N TRP A 120 0.39 14.00 9.76
CA TRP A 120 -0.13 15.36 9.76
C TRP A 120 -1.51 15.35 10.40
N LYS A 121 -1.76 16.16 11.42
CA LYS A 121 -3.07 16.28 12.11
C LYS A 121 -4.14 16.97 11.27
N GLN A 122 -3.70 17.78 10.31
CA GLN A 122 -4.53 18.40 9.28
C GLN A 122 -3.95 18.08 7.91
N LEU A 123 -4.79 18.03 6.87
CA LEU A 123 -4.31 17.83 5.50
C LEU A 123 -3.34 18.97 5.13
N PRO A 124 -2.15 18.65 4.59
CA PRO A 124 -1.24 19.68 4.09
C PRO A 124 -1.88 20.42 2.90
N GLU A 125 -1.82 21.75 2.93
CA GLU A 125 -2.35 22.62 1.87
C GLU A 125 -1.30 23.58 1.30
N ASP A 126 -0.01 23.23 1.48
CA ASP A 126 1.12 23.97 0.97
C ASP A 126 2.32 23.03 0.75
N ASN A 127 3.38 23.53 0.12
CA ASN A 127 4.63 22.82 -0.05
C ASN A 127 5.35 22.65 1.29
N ASN A 128 5.97 21.47 1.46
CA ASN A 128 6.85 21.17 2.59
C ASN A 128 6.27 21.45 3.98
N VAL A 129 4.95 21.34 4.14
CA VAL A 129 4.32 21.37 5.45
C VAL A 129 4.92 20.26 6.31
N PRO A 130 5.52 20.57 7.49
CA PRO A 130 6.11 19.56 8.35
C PRO A 130 5.03 18.66 8.96
N ALA A 131 5.36 17.38 9.19
CA ALA A 131 4.52 16.47 9.94
C ALA A 131 4.46 16.86 11.43
N ASP A 132 3.35 16.55 12.09
CA ASP A 132 3.13 16.85 13.51
C ASP A 132 3.65 15.74 14.42
N ILE A 133 3.65 14.48 13.96
CA ILE A 133 4.01 13.31 14.76
C ILE A 133 4.85 12.34 13.93
N VAL A 134 5.81 11.70 14.58
CA VAL A 134 6.58 10.58 14.04
C VAL A 134 6.41 9.34 14.90
N LEU A 135 6.18 8.18 14.26
CA LEU A 135 6.16 6.87 14.89
C LEU A 135 7.32 6.03 14.38
N GLY A 136 7.81 5.09 15.19
CA GLY A 136 8.95 4.23 14.88
C GLY A 136 10.31 4.83 15.25
N GLN A 137 10.38 6.16 15.34
CA GLN A 137 11.53 6.94 15.79
C GLN A 137 11.16 7.76 17.02
N ALA A 138 12.15 8.16 17.84
CA ALA A 138 11.92 8.99 19.04
C ALA A 138 11.61 10.44 18.67
N ASP A 139 12.20 10.93 17.59
CA ASP A 139 12.00 12.28 17.02
C ASP A 139 12.21 12.30 15.52
N PHE A 140 12.03 13.46 14.90
CA PHE A 140 12.10 13.63 13.45
C PHE A 140 13.51 13.58 12.86
N SER A 141 14.56 13.66 13.69
CA SER A 141 15.96 13.68 13.23
C SER A 141 16.56 12.27 13.05
N GLN A 142 15.89 11.25 13.60
CA GLN A 142 16.34 9.86 13.60
C GLN A 142 15.76 9.09 12.41
N ASN A 143 16.55 8.13 11.88
CA ASN A 143 16.18 7.31 10.74
C ASN A 143 16.80 5.90 10.75
N GLU A 144 17.32 5.45 11.88
CA GLU A 144 17.91 4.13 12.01
C GLU A 144 16.84 3.03 12.18
N SER A 145 17.03 1.90 11.51
CA SER A 145 16.13 0.74 11.70
C SER A 145 16.06 0.33 13.16
N ASN A 146 14.87 0.15 13.69
CA ASN A 146 14.65 -0.15 15.10
C ASN A 146 15.37 0.81 16.05
N ARG A 147 15.53 2.11 15.67
CA ARG A 147 16.30 3.12 16.42
C ARG A 147 17.75 2.69 16.69
N GLY A 148 18.39 2.02 15.71
CA GLY A 148 19.76 1.53 15.84
C GLY A 148 19.94 0.32 16.77
N GLN A 149 18.84 -0.32 17.22
CA GLN A 149 18.92 -1.48 18.11
C GLN A 149 18.80 -2.79 17.30
N SER A 150 19.45 -3.84 17.77
CA SER A 150 19.32 -5.19 17.21
C SER A 150 17.93 -5.78 17.42
N GLU A 151 17.28 -5.40 18.52
CA GLU A 151 15.96 -5.86 18.93
C GLU A 151 14.88 -4.86 18.55
N THR A 152 13.70 -5.36 18.23
CA THR A 152 12.53 -4.52 18.01
C THR A 152 11.72 -4.33 19.30
N ALA A 153 10.78 -3.38 19.30
CA ALA A 153 9.88 -3.07 20.41
C ALA A 153 8.59 -2.43 19.88
N ALA A 154 7.64 -2.15 20.75
CA ALA A 154 6.35 -1.56 20.36
C ALA A 154 6.47 -0.15 19.74
N ASP A 155 7.55 0.57 20.00
CA ASP A 155 7.81 1.95 19.55
C ASP A 155 8.88 2.04 18.44
N ARG A 156 9.28 0.92 17.84
CA ARG A 156 10.33 0.82 16.82
C ARG A 156 9.77 0.26 15.53
N MET A 157 10.36 0.63 14.40
CA MET A 157 9.98 0.13 13.08
C MET A 157 11.20 -0.16 12.20
N HIS A 158 11.00 -1.05 11.23
CA HIS A 158 11.94 -1.36 10.17
C HIS A 158 11.20 -1.49 8.85
N TRP A 159 11.43 -0.55 7.91
CA TRP A 159 10.78 -0.50 6.62
C TRP A 159 9.24 -0.62 6.72
N PRO A 160 8.51 0.29 7.37
CA PRO A 160 7.06 0.30 7.29
C PRO A 160 6.62 0.60 5.85
N TYR A 161 5.75 -0.22 5.27
CA TYR A 161 5.28 -0.03 3.90
C TYR A 161 3.82 0.39 3.82
N GLY A 162 2.91 -0.29 4.51
CA GLY A 162 1.49 0.00 4.51
C GLY A 162 1.06 0.76 5.75
N VAL A 163 0.15 1.72 5.57
CA VAL A 163 -0.51 2.42 6.67
C VAL A 163 -1.98 2.59 6.34
N VAL A 164 -2.86 2.35 7.31
CA VAL A 164 -4.30 2.56 7.17
C VAL A 164 -4.91 3.02 8.50
N TYR A 165 -5.87 3.93 8.42
CA TYR A 165 -6.66 4.39 9.55
C TYR A 165 -8.10 3.92 9.39
N HIS A 166 -8.61 3.19 10.39
CA HIS A 166 -9.94 2.60 10.35
C HIS A 166 -10.59 2.61 11.73
N GLN A 167 -11.80 3.12 11.83
CA GLN A 167 -12.59 3.17 13.09
C GLN A 167 -11.81 3.72 14.29
N GLY A 168 -11.07 4.82 14.10
CA GLY A 168 -10.28 5.44 15.16
C GLY A 168 -8.90 4.81 15.41
N LYS A 169 -8.59 3.66 14.80
CA LYS A 169 -7.35 2.89 14.98
C LYS A 169 -6.39 3.11 13.82
N LEU A 170 -5.10 3.23 14.12
CA LEU A 170 -4.04 3.27 13.12
C LEU A 170 -3.38 1.88 13.03
N TRP A 171 -3.19 1.41 11.81
CA TRP A 171 -2.54 0.13 11.51
C TRP A 171 -1.36 0.36 10.59
N VAL A 172 -0.22 -0.30 10.86
CA VAL A 172 1.01 -0.17 10.09
C VAL A 172 1.59 -1.53 9.79
N ALA A 173 1.86 -1.81 8.53
CA ALA A 173 2.66 -2.95 8.10
C ALA A 173 4.15 -2.62 8.32
N ASP A 174 4.71 -3.08 9.44
CA ASP A 174 6.13 -2.97 9.81
C ASP A 174 6.91 -4.12 9.14
N THR A 175 7.03 -4.00 7.82
CA THR A 175 7.43 -5.05 6.87
C THR A 175 8.79 -5.66 7.20
N GLY A 176 9.78 -4.84 7.51
CA GLY A 176 11.12 -5.29 7.85
C GLY A 176 11.21 -6.05 9.19
N ASN A 177 10.25 -5.85 10.08
CA ASN A 177 10.08 -6.64 11.30
C ASN A 177 9.03 -7.76 11.16
N ARG A 178 8.48 -7.99 9.95
CA ARG A 178 7.55 -9.08 9.60
C ARG A 178 6.28 -9.09 10.47
N ARG A 179 5.70 -7.91 10.71
CA ARG A 179 4.55 -7.75 11.61
C ARG A 179 3.63 -6.62 11.17
N VAL A 180 2.43 -6.63 11.70
CA VAL A 180 1.51 -5.50 11.66
C VAL A 180 1.37 -4.95 13.07
N LEU A 181 1.53 -3.64 13.21
CA LEU A 181 1.34 -2.90 14.46
C LEU A 181 0.00 -2.15 14.43
N MET A 182 -0.66 -2.04 15.59
CA MET A 182 -1.90 -1.28 15.73
C MET A 182 -1.89 -0.39 16.97
N TRP A 183 -2.42 0.82 16.82
CA TRP A 183 -2.72 1.77 17.89
C TRP A 183 -4.24 1.88 18.02
N GLN A 184 -4.75 1.72 19.24
CA GLN A 184 -6.19 1.79 19.54
C GLN A 184 -6.80 3.17 19.29
N GLN A 185 -5.97 4.21 19.29
CA GLN A 185 -6.34 5.58 18.99
C GLN A 185 -5.27 6.21 18.10
N LEU A 186 -5.62 7.27 17.38
CA LEU A 186 -4.64 8.01 16.60
C LEU A 186 -3.54 8.54 17.54
N PRO A 187 -2.25 8.23 17.30
CA PRO A 187 -1.16 8.68 18.13
C PRO A 187 -1.08 10.20 18.24
N GLU A 188 -0.75 10.70 19.44
CA GLU A 188 -0.69 12.14 19.74
C GLU A 188 0.73 12.63 20.07
N VAL A 189 1.66 11.71 20.31
CA VAL A 189 3.06 12.02 20.68
C VAL A 189 4.04 11.23 19.81
N ASN A 190 5.25 11.80 19.65
CA ASN A 190 6.33 11.13 18.93
C ASN A 190 6.72 9.81 19.62
N GLY A 191 7.01 8.79 18.80
CA GLY A 191 7.47 7.50 19.29
C GLY A 191 6.46 6.75 20.15
N GLN A 192 5.16 7.09 20.09
CA GLN A 192 4.13 6.40 20.86
C GLN A 192 4.16 4.91 20.55
N PRO A 193 4.23 4.02 21.58
CA PRO A 193 4.25 2.59 21.37
C PRO A 193 2.90 2.06 20.82
N ALA A 194 2.96 1.01 20.01
CA ALA A 194 1.78 0.31 19.54
C ALA A 194 1.14 -0.54 20.66
N ASP A 195 -0.17 -0.77 20.52
CA ASP A 195 -0.96 -1.51 21.52
C ASP A 195 -1.10 -3.00 21.18
N LEU A 196 -1.00 -3.36 19.87
CA LEU A 196 -1.20 -4.73 19.39
C LEU A 196 -0.22 -5.06 18.25
N VAL A 197 0.21 -6.33 18.21
CA VAL A 197 1.04 -6.88 17.12
C VAL A 197 0.43 -8.15 16.54
N LEU A 198 0.45 -8.25 15.20
CA LEU A 198 0.11 -9.47 14.46
C LEU A 198 1.34 -9.93 13.65
N GLY A 199 1.42 -11.25 13.40
CA GLY A 199 2.51 -11.86 12.63
C GLY A 199 3.73 -12.24 13.44
N GLN A 200 3.79 -11.81 14.72
CA GLN A 200 4.85 -12.13 15.67
C GLN A 200 4.25 -12.43 17.05
N ALA A 201 4.90 -13.31 17.80
CA ALA A 201 4.41 -13.75 19.12
C ALA A 201 4.24 -12.58 20.12
N ASN A 202 5.08 -11.56 20.01
CA ASN A 202 5.04 -10.34 20.84
C ASN A 202 5.80 -9.19 20.17
N MET A 203 5.81 -8.02 20.80
CA MET A 203 6.43 -6.79 20.28
C MET A 203 7.95 -6.86 20.08
N ASN A 204 8.63 -7.80 20.73
CA ASN A 204 10.10 -7.91 20.66
C ASN A 204 10.58 -8.95 19.62
N CYS A 205 9.65 -9.71 19.02
CA CYS A 205 9.96 -10.69 17.99
C CYS A 205 9.93 -10.07 16.58
N ARG A 206 10.78 -10.59 15.67
CA ARG A 206 10.85 -10.13 14.27
C ARG A 206 11.33 -11.20 13.30
N ASP A 207 11.35 -12.46 13.70
CA ASP A 207 11.86 -13.53 12.85
C ASP A 207 10.88 -13.81 11.70
N GLU A 208 11.43 -14.18 10.55
CA GLU A 208 10.65 -14.58 9.39
C GLU A 208 9.75 -15.77 9.75
N ASN A 209 8.45 -15.63 9.54
CA ASN A 209 7.45 -16.63 9.92
C ASN A 209 7.55 -17.08 11.39
N GLY A 210 8.00 -16.17 12.30
CA GLY A 210 8.18 -16.50 13.71
C GLY A 210 9.34 -17.47 13.99
N GLY A 211 10.28 -17.61 13.06
CA GLY A 211 11.43 -18.51 13.15
C GLY A 211 11.18 -19.94 12.68
N GLY A 212 10.03 -20.20 12.06
CA GLY A 212 9.61 -21.53 11.59
C GLY A 212 8.96 -21.51 10.21
N GLU A 213 8.09 -22.48 9.99
CA GLU A 213 7.21 -22.51 8.81
C GLU A 213 6.13 -21.43 8.90
N ALA A 214 5.59 -21.04 7.74
CA ALA A 214 4.45 -20.12 7.71
C ALA A 214 3.21 -20.76 8.37
N THR A 215 2.45 -19.96 9.09
CA THR A 215 1.24 -20.36 9.78
C THR A 215 0.13 -19.32 9.59
N ALA A 216 -1.06 -19.56 10.14
CA ALA A 216 -2.13 -18.56 10.20
C ALA A 216 -1.79 -17.32 11.04
N ALA A 217 -0.76 -17.40 11.91
CA ALA A 217 -0.38 -16.31 12.84
C ALA A 217 0.98 -15.71 12.52
N SER A 218 1.68 -16.12 11.48
CA SER A 218 3.02 -15.65 11.14
C SER A 218 3.03 -14.87 9.82
N MET A 219 4.03 -14.02 9.60
CA MET A 219 4.20 -13.22 8.38
C MET A 219 5.67 -13.17 7.95
N ARG A 220 5.85 -12.92 6.65
CA ARG A 220 7.20 -12.71 6.09
C ARG A 220 7.42 -11.27 5.66
N TRP A 221 6.60 -10.71 4.76
CA TRP A 221 6.67 -9.31 4.33
C TRP A 221 5.25 -8.74 4.21
N PRO A 222 4.58 -8.38 5.31
CA PRO A 222 3.30 -7.69 5.22
C PRO A 222 3.49 -6.33 4.55
N HIS A 223 2.65 -6.00 3.53
CA HIS A 223 2.81 -4.78 2.74
C HIS A 223 1.62 -3.84 2.85
N ALA A 224 0.43 -4.29 2.52
CA ALA A 224 -0.77 -3.46 2.54
C ALA A 224 -1.82 -4.04 3.47
N ILE A 225 -2.67 -3.16 3.96
CA ILE A 225 -3.74 -3.45 4.90
C ILE A 225 -5.02 -2.81 4.38
N THR A 226 -6.14 -3.50 4.48
CA THR A 226 -7.47 -2.93 4.23
C THR A 226 -8.51 -3.58 5.14
N PHE A 227 -9.73 -3.02 5.14
CA PHE A 227 -10.88 -3.57 5.84
C PHE A 227 -11.97 -3.89 4.84
N TRP A 228 -12.51 -5.11 4.90
CA TRP A 228 -13.47 -5.62 3.93
C TRP A 228 -14.75 -6.09 4.61
N GLY A 229 -15.91 -5.63 4.15
CA GLY A 229 -17.21 -6.10 4.66
C GLY A 229 -18.17 -5.01 5.12
N ASN A 230 -17.90 -3.74 4.89
CA ASN A 230 -18.74 -2.61 5.33
C ASN A 230 -20.17 -2.60 4.78
N ASN A 231 -20.53 -3.46 3.83
CA ASN A 231 -21.87 -3.55 3.23
C ASN A 231 -22.52 -4.94 3.35
N VAL A 232 -21.90 -5.89 4.04
CA VAL A 232 -22.54 -7.19 4.32
C VAL A 232 -23.41 -7.05 5.57
N PRO A 233 -24.63 -7.65 5.62
CA PRO A 233 -25.49 -7.55 6.80
C PRO A 233 -24.72 -7.85 8.09
N GLN A 234 -24.99 -7.15 9.16
CA GLN A 234 -24.35 -7.10 10.49
C GLN A 234 -23.78 -8.40 11.10
N GLN A 235 -23.76 -9.49 10.35
CA GLN A 235 -23.35 -10.82 10.79
C GLN A 235 -21.85 -11.07 10.65
N TYR A 236 -21.15 -10.33 9.76
CA TYR A 236 -19.69 -10.36 9.61
C TYR A 236 -19.19 -8.92 9.79
N GLY A 237 -18.65 -8.62 10.96
CA GLY A 237 -17.98 -7.35 11.22
C GLY A 237 -16.88 -7.06 10.18
N ASP A 238 -16.28 -5.87 10.23
CA ASP A 238 -15.16 -5.51 9.34
C ASP A 238 -14.06 -6.57 9.44
N ARG A 239 -13.78 -7.23 8.33
CA ARG A 239 -12.68 -8.20 8.21
C ARG A 239 -11.39 -7.44 7.99
N LEU A 240 -10.38 -7.71 8.80
CA LEU A 240 -9.01 -7.23 8.51
C LEU A 240 -8.41 -8.06 7.38
N VAL A 241 -7.79 -7.41 6.41
CA VAL A 241 -7.09 -8.03 5.29
C VAL A 241 -5.67 -7.48 5.20
N VAL A 242 -4.68 -8.37 5.14
CA VAL A 242 -3.25 -8.04 5.03
C VAL A 242 -2.63 -8.81 3.88
N THR A 243 -1.91 -8.12 2.99
CA THR A 243 -1.06 -8.79 2.00
C THR A 243 0.25 -9.22 2.66
N ASP A 244 0.53 -10.51 2.71
CA ASP A 244 1.80 -11.09 3.17
C ASP A 244 2.64 -11.48 1.95
N ALA A 245 3.22 -10.45 1.31
CA ALA A 245 3.85 -10.54 0.01
C ALA A 245 5.02 -11.54 -0.04
N GLY A 246 5.80 -11.64 1.03
CA GLY A 246 6.90 -12.59 1.12
C GLY A 246 6.48 -14.05 1.12
N ASN A 247 5.25 -14.32 1.55
CA ASN A 247 4.62 -15.65 1.51
C ASN A 247 3.63 -15.81 0.34
N ASN A 248 3.58 -14.82 -0.57
CA ASN A 248 2.73 -14.87 -1.77
C ASN A 248 1.25 -15.14 -1.46
N ARG A 249 0.71 -14.50 -0.43
CA ARG A 249 -0.64 -14.72 0.06
C ARG A 249 -1.30 -13.45 0.58
N VAL A 250 -2.61 -13.51 0.74
CA VAL A 250 -3.42 -12.52 1.45
C VAL A 250 -4.02 -13.21 2.67
N MET A 251 -3.86 -12.61 3.84
CA MET A 251 -4.39 -13.10 5.11
C MET A 251 -5.64 -12.32 5.49
N ILE A 252 -6.69 -13.02 5.93
CA ILE A 252 -7.98 -12.42 6.28
C ILE A 252 -8.40 -12.89 7.69
N TRP A 253 -8.74 -11.94 8.54
CA TRP A 253 -9.37 -12.16 9.84
C TRP A 253 -10.86 -11.80 9.72
N ASP A 254 -11.75 -12.70 10.10
CA ASP A 254 -13.21 -12.49 10.02
C ASP A 254 -13.71 -11.40 10.96
N THR A 255 -12.92 -11.04 11.95
CA THR A 255 -13.18 -9.94 12.88
C THR A 255 -11.89 -9.15 13.10
N ILE A 256 -12.00 -7.88 13.50
CA ILE A 256 -10.83 -7.08 13.88
C ILE A 256 -10.11 -7.76 15.07
N PRO A 257 -8.81 -8.10 14.93
CA PRO A 257 -8.05 -8.74 16.00
C PRO A 257 -7.96 -7.86 17.26
N THR A 258 -8.06 -8.52 18.41
CA THR A 258 -7.99 -7.88 19.74
C THR A 258 -6.85 -8.38 20.60
N GLU A 259 -6.17 -9.46 20.18
CA GLU A 259 -5.07 -10.08 20.90
C GLU A 259 -3.81 -10.14 20.03
N ASN A 260 -2.64 -10.06 20.69
CA ASN A 260 -1.37 -10.23 20.00
C ASN A 260 -1.30 -11.60 19.32
N ASN A 261 -0.69 -11.62 18.14
CA ASN A 261 -0.48 -12.86 17.36
C ASN A 261 -1.75 -13.65 17.06
N GLN A 262 -2.91 -13.00 17.06
CA GLN A 262 -4.18 -13.66 16.72
C GLN A 262 -4.10 -14.25 15.30
N PRO A 263 -4.40 -15.56 15.11
CA PRO A 263 -4.33 -16.18 13.79
C PRO A 263 -5.42 -15.64 12.85
N CYS A 264 -5.12 -15.57 11.55
CA CYS A 264 -6.12 -15.29 10.53
C CYS A 264 -7.04 -16.49 10.29
N SER A 265 -8.23 -16.21 9.75
CA SER A 265 -9.27 -17.22 9.47
C SER A 265 -9.11 -17.83 8.07
N VAL A 266 -8.64 -17.03 7.10
CA VAL A 266 -8.57 -17.38 5.68
C VAL A 266 -7.25 -16.95 5.08
N VAL A 267 -6.76 -17.70 4.10
CA VAL A 267 -5.65 -17.33 3.22
C VAL A 267 -6.08 -17.45 1.75
N LEU A 268 -5.77 -16.42 0.95
CA LEU A 268 -5.93 -16.43 -0.50
C LEU A 268 -4.55 -16.44 -1.18
N GLY A 269 -4.47 -17.02 -2.37
CA GLY A 269 -3.23 -17.14 -3.15
C GLY A 269 -2.45 -18.42 -2.86
N GLN A 270 -2.77 -19.12 -1.76
CA GLN A 270 -2.19 -20.39 -1.35
C GLN A 270 -3.31 -21.38 -1.01
N SER A 271 -3.03 -22.68 -1.10
CA SER A 271 -3.97 -23.75 -0.79
C SER A 271 -4.10 -24.04 0.72
N GLU A 272 -3.09 -23.63 1.50
CA GLU A 272 -3.00 -23.86 2.94
C GLU A 272 -2.19 -22.75 3.62
N PHE A 273 -2.28 -22.65 4.95
CA PHE A 273 -1.56 -21.61 5.73
C PHE A 273 -0.03 -21.76 5.68
N ASN A 274 0.50 -22.95 5.48
CA ASN A 274 1.94 -23.23 5.47
C ASN A 274 2.55 -23.25 4.05
N THR A 275 1.75 -23.12 3.00
CA THR A 275 2.26 -23.00 1.62
C THR A 275 2.60 -21.54 1.31
N VAL A 276 3.73 -21.30 0.62
CA VAL A 276 4.29 -19.94 0.42
C VAL A 276 4.89 -19.72 -0.97
N GLN A 277 4.71 -20.66 -1.88
CA GLN A 277 5.40 -20.62 -3.17
C GLN A 277 4.76 -19.64 -4.14
N LEU A 278 5.59 -18.96 -4.92
CA LEU A 278 5.16 -18.12 -6.05
C LEU A 278 4.21 -18.92 -6.96
N ASN A 279 3.03 -18.38 -7.25
CA ASN A 279 2.03 -19.05 -8.10
C ASN A 279 1.77 -20.50 -7.69
N GLN A 280 1.84 -20.81 -6.37
CA GLN A 280 1.71 -22.19 -5.84
C GLN A 280 2.72 -23.19 -6.44
N GLY A 281 3.93 -22.73 -6.75
CA GLY A 281 5.02 -23.56 -7.27
C GLY A 281 5.00 -23.81 -8.77
N VAL A 282 4.08 -23.20 -9.52
CA VAL A 282 4.02 -23.34 -10.99
C VAL A 282 4.43 -22.03 -11.70
N TYR A 283 4.92 -22.16 -12.94
CA TYR A 283 5.41 -21.00 -13.69
C TYR A 283 4.28 -20.04 -14.10
N PHE A 284 3.17 -20.57 -14.59
CA PHE A 284 2.01 -19.78 -14.97
C PHE A 284 1.07 -19.57 -13.78
N PRO A 285 0.56 -18.36 -13.58
CA PRO A 285 -0.43 -18.10 -12.54
C PRO A 285 -1.78 -18.76 -12.82
N SER A 286 -2.66 -18.73 -11.84
CA SER A 286 -4.05 -19.14 -11.94
C SER A 286 -4.97 -18.12 -11.25
N ALA A 287 -6.28 -18.36 -11.27
CA ALA A 287 -7.23 -17.56 -10.50
C ALA A 287 -7.04 -17.71 -8.98
N ALA A 288 -6.43 -18.80 -8.51
CA ALA A 288 -6.23 -19.10 -7.09
C ALA A 288 -4.80 -18.84 -6.59
N SER A 289 -3.91 -18.33 -7.45
CA SER A 289 -2.50 -18.15 -7.10
C SER A 289 -2.08 -16.68 -7.13
N LEU A 290 -1.07 -16.33 -6.34
CA LEU A 290 -0.48 -14.99 -6.22
C LEU A 290 1.05 -15.04 -6.32
N SER A 291 1.63 -13.93 -6.73
CA SER A 291 3.07 -13.70 -6.76
C SER A 291 3.38 -12.28 -6.28
N MET A 292 3.94 -12.18 -5.07
CA MET A 292 4.29 -10.92 -4.41
C MET A 292 3.14 -9.90 -4.43
N PRO A 293 1.99 -10.19 -3.79
CA PRO A 293 0.87 -9.25 -3.72
C PRO A 293 1.24 -8.07 -2.82
N TYR A 294 1.38 -6.86 -3.38
CA TYR A 294 1.78 -5.68 -2.61
C TYR A 294 0.61 -4.77 -2.24
N GLY A 295 -0.44 -4.70 -3.02
CA GLY A 295 -1.57 -3.82 -2.78
C GLY A 295 -2.86 -4.57 -2.52
N VAL A 296 -3.72 -4.01 -1.67
CA VAL A 296 -5.07 -4.50 -1.44
C VAL A 296 -6.01 -3.35 -1.13
N ALA A 297 -7.22 -3.40 -1.67
CA ALA A 297 -8.28 -2.48 -1.34
C ALA A 297 -9.63 -3.20 -1.36
N ALA A 298 -10.58 -2.68 -0.60
CA ALA A 298 -11.94 -3.18 -0.57
C ALA A 298 -12.94 -2.07 -0.95
N VAL A 299 -13.95 -2.42 -1.73
CA VAL A 299 -15.02 -1.50 -2.14
C VAL A 299 -16.32 -2.28 -2.31
N ALA A 300 -17.36 -1.88 -1.61
CA ALA A 300 -18.61 -2.63 -1.55
C ALA A 300 -18.34 -4.09 -1.16
N ASP A 301 -18.79 -5.05 -1.98
CA ASP A 301 -18.58 -6.49 -1.82
C ASP A 301 -17.26 -7.00 -2.44
N TRP A 302 -16.48 -6.12 -3.12
CA TRP A 302 -15.23 -6.49 -3.77
C TRP A 302 -14.02 -6.36 -2.86
N LEU A 303 -13.15 -7.38 -2.89
CA LEU A 303 -11.76 -7.33 -2.49
C LEU A 303 -10.89 -7.34 -3.74
N ILE A 304 -10.03 -6.33 -3.90
CA ILE A 304 -9.13 -6.16 -5.06
C ILE A 304 -7.69 -6.28 -4.56
N VAL A 305 -6.91 -7.16 -5.18
CA VAL A 305 -5.51 -7.41 -4.84
C VAL A 305 -4.61 -7.11 -6.03
N ALA A 306 -3.55 -6.34 -5.81
CA ALA A 306 -2.46 -6.19 -6.78
C ALA A 306 -1.54 -7.40 -6.71
N ASP A 307 -1.67 -8.30 -7.66
CA ASP A 307 -0.78 -9.44 -7.88
C ASP A 307 0.43 -8.96 -8.70
N THR A 308 1.32 -8.26 -7.98
CA THR A 308 2.31 -7.33 -8.53
C THR A 308 3.27 -7.99 -9.50
N ALA A 309 3.88 -9.13 -9.11
CA ALA A 309 4.86 -9.79 -9.97
C ALA A 309 4.23 -10.46 -11.20
N ASN A 310 2.91 -10.68 -11.20
CA ASN A 310 2.16 -11.11 -12.39
C ASN A 310 1.58 -9.94 -13.19
N SER A 311 1.81 -8.68 -12.76
CA SER A 311 1.34 -7.44 -13.41
C SER A 311 -0.16 -7.43 -13.67
N ARG A 312 -0.98 -7.77 -12.65
CA ARG A 312 -2.43 -7.87 -12.75
C ARG A 312 -3.12 -7.50 -11.45
N LEU A 313 -4.44 -7.23 -11.52
CA LEU A 313 -5.31 -7.18 -10.36
C LEU A 313 -6.25 -8.37 -10.38
N LEU A 314 -6.46 -8.96 -9.23
CA LEU A 314 -7.43 -10.01 -8.99
C LEU A 314 -8.55 -9.49 -8.10
N GLY A 315 -9.80 -9.95 -8.35
CA GLY A 315 -10.97 -9.57 -7.58
C GLY A 315 -11.73 -10.76 -7.01
N TRP A 316 -12.12 -10.64 -5.74
CA TRP A 316 -13.01 -11.58 -5.05
C TRP A 316 -14.27 -10.86 -4.61
N ARG A 317 -15.35 -11.61 -4.40
CA ARG A 317 -16.63 -11.09 -3.88
C ARG A 317 -17.12 -11.94 -2.73
N ASP A 318 -17.88 -11.30 -1.83
CA ASP A 318 -18.69 -11.92 -0.77
C ASP A 318 -17.92 -12.78 0.22
N THR A 319 -18.19 -14.07 0.23
CA THR A 319 -17.55 -15.03 1.13
C THR A 319 -16.40 -15.72 0.43
N VAL A 320 -15.30 -15.89 1.14
CA VAL A 320 -14.12 -16.61 0.69
C VAL A 320 -13.67 -17.59 1.75
N ASP A 321 -13.23 -18.75 1.28
CA ASP A 321 -12.55 -19.79 2.07
C ASP A 321 -11.08 -19.85 1.66
N ILE A 322 -10.30 -20.69 2.33
CA ILE A 322 -8.89 -20.91 2.01
C ILE A 322 -8.75 -21.34 0.54
N GLY A 323 -7.89 -20.63 -0.19
CA GLY A 323 -7.60 -20.92 -1.59
C GLY A 323 -8.71 -20.57 -2.58
N THR A 324 -9.78 -19.89 -2.17
CA THR A 324 -10.86 -19.46 -3.08
C THR A 324 -10.29 -18.76 -4.30
N PRO A 325 -10.61 -19.18 -5.55
CA PRO A 325 -10.14 -18.52 -6.76
C PRO A 325 -10.78 -17.12 -6.92
N ALA A 326 -10.04 -16.20 -7.52
CA ALA A 326 -10.56 -14.90 -7.95
C ALA A 326 -11.61 -15.06 -9.06
N VAL A 327 -12.61 -14.19 -9.06
CA VAL A 327 -13.70 -14.16 -10.04
C VAL A 327 -13.58 -13.02 -11.05
N ALA A 328 -12.58 -12.14 -10.87
CA ALA A 328 -12.33 -11.03 -11.79
C ALA A 328 -10.83 -10.78 -11.97
N LEU A 329 -10.47 -10.28 -13.16
CA LEU A 329 -9.11 -10.05 -13.61
C LEU A 329 -9.02 -8.72 -14.37
N ILE A 330 -7.94 -7.97 -14.13
CA ILE A 330 -7.57 -6.75 -14.85
C ILE A 330 -6.06 -6.79 -15.15
N GLY A 331 -5.66 -6.25 -16.29
CA GLY A 331 -4.25 -6.10 -16.70
C GLY A 331 -3.70 -7.26 -17.52
N GLN A 332 -4.42 -8.39 -17.59
CA GLN A 332 -4.04 -9.56 -18.39
C GLN A 332 -5.26 -10.08 -19.19
N SER A 333 -5.00 -10.89 -20.23
CA SER A 333 -6.05 -11.46 -21.07
C SER A 333 -6.85 -12.59 -20.41
N ASP A 334 -6.19 -13.37 -19.56
CA ASP A 334 -6.75 -14.49 -18.83
C ASP A 334 -5.96 -14.75 -17.52
N PHE A 335 -6.47 -15.66 -16.68
CA PHE A 335 -5.87 -15.95 -15.38
C PHE A 335 -4.52 -16.68 -15.46
N GLN A 336 -4.13 -17.24 -16.59
CA GLN A 336 -2.83 -17.90 -16.79
C GLN A 336 -1.78 -16.97 -17.39
N SER A 337 -2.20 -15.81 -17.90
CA SER A 337 -1.32 -14.79 -18.47
C SER A 337 -0.62 -13.95 -17.39
N LYS A 338 0.61 -13.55 -17.67
CA LYS A 338 1.43 -12.66 -16.85
C LYS A 338 2.41 -11.89 -17.71
N GLY A 339 3.01 -10.86 -17.15
CA GLY A 339 4.02 -10.03 -17.82
C GLY A 339 3.60 -8.57 -17.90
N GLU A 340 4.60 -7.71 -17.96
CA GLU A 340 4.39 -6.27 -17.98
C GLU A 340 3.53 -5.86 -19.20
N ASN A 341 2.55 -5.01 -18.94
CA ASN A 341 1.64 -4.45 -19.95
C ASN A 341 0.98 -5.52 -20.86
N ALA A 342 0.71 -6.73 -20.30
CA ALA A 342 0.21 -7.87 -21.07
C ALA A 342 1.12 -8.22 -22.29
N LEU A 343 2.44 -8.14 -22.07
CA LEU A 343 3.50 -8.34 -23.07
C LEU A 343 3.55 -7.28 -24.19
N SER A 344 2.87 -6.14 -24.02
CA SER A 344 2.98 -5.00 -24.92
C SER A 344 4.19 -4.13 -24.56
N LEU A 345 4.87 -3.59 -25.58
CA LEU A 345 5.96 -2.62 -25.39
C LEU A 345 5.47 -1.27 -24.86
N HIS A 346 4.20 -0.97 -25.05
CA HIS A 346 3.61 0.33 -24.66
C HIS A 346 2.47 0.13 -23.66
N PRO A 347 2.44 0.90 -22.57
CA PRO A 347 1.34 0.88 -21.64
C PRO A 347 0.06 1.45 -22.28
N THR A 348 -1.07 0.83 -21.97
CA THR A 348 -2.41 1.31 -22.34
C THR A 348 -3.19 1.75 -21.11
N ARG A 349 -4.41 2.26 -21.27
CA ARG A 349 -5.30 2.56 -20.13
C ARG A 349 -5.76 1.32 -19.37
N GLN A 350 -5.59 0.13 -19.93
CA GLN A 350 -6.05 -1.15 -19.39
C GLN A 350 -4.90 -2.04 -18.89
N SER A 351 -3.67 -1.79 -19.36
CA SER A 351 -2.51 -2.61 -19.01
C SER A 351 -1.86 -2.14 -17.71
N LEU A 352 -1.11 -3.02 -17.08
CA LEU A 352 -0.41 -2.77 -15.82
C LEU A 352 1.02 -3.29 -15.89
N CYS A 353 1.91 -2.61 -15.19
CA CYS A 353 3.29 -3.05 -14.96
C CYS A 353 3.62 -2.89 -13.47
N TRP A 354 3.74 -3.99 -12.75
CA TRP A 354 4.01 -4.02 -11.32
C TRP A 354 3.10 -3.07 -10.52
N PRO A 355 1.77 -3.23 -10.59
CA PRO A 355 0.85 -2.44 -9.77
C PRO A 355 1.19 -2.66 -8.30
N TYR A 356 1.36 -1.55 -7.55
CA TYR A 356 1.81 -1.62 -6.17
C TYR A 356 0.66 -1.27 -5.21
N GLY A 357 0.40 -0.01 -4.98
CA GLY A 357 -0.66 0.45 -4.09
C GLY A 357 -2.01 0.57 -4.79
N ILE A 358 -3.05 0.23 -4.06
CA ILE A 358 -4.44 0.44 -4.47
C ILE A 358 -5.16 1.15 -3.33
N SER A 359 -5.93 2.19 -3.65
CA SER A 359 -6.87 2.82 -2.72
C SER A 359 -8.21 3.06 -3.39
N VAL A 360 -9.24 3.25 -2.59
CA VAL A 360 -10.61 3.46 -3.08
C VAL A 360 -11.24 4.65 -2.37
N CYS A 361 -11.93 5.49 -3.14
CA CYS A 361 -12.77 6.55 -2.61
C CYS A 361 -14.05 6.64 -3.46
N GLY A 362 -15.20 6.37 -2.86
CA GLY A 362 -16.46 6.29 -3.58
C GLY A 362 -16.40 5.29 -4.74
N ASN A 363 -16.64 5.76 -5.95
CA ASN A 363 -16.57 4.95 -7.17
C ASN A 363 -15.19 5.00 -7.87
N THR A 364 -14.20 5.66 -7.29
CA THR A 364 -12.86 5.79 -7.89
C THR A 364 -11.86 4.86 -7.21
N VAL A 365 -11.21 4.01 -8.00
CA VAL A 365 -10.05 3.20 -7.59
C VAL A 365 -8.80 3.88 -8.10
N VAL A 366 -7.87 4.16 -7.21
CA VAL A 366 -6.57 4.76 -7.52
C VAL A 366 -5.51 3.67 -7.44
N ILE A 367 -4.76 3.48 -8.53
CA ILE A 367 -3.76 2.41 -8.66
C ILE A 367 -2.40 3.04 -8.93
N ALA A 368 -1.42 2.75 -8.08
CA ALA A 368 -0.02 3.06 -8.34
C ALA A 368 0.56 1.99 -9.28
N ASP A 369 0.62 2.30 -10.57
CA ASP A 369 1.16 1.44 -11.63
C ASP A 369 2.66 1.71 -11.78
N SER A 370 3.41 1.21 -10.76
CA SER A 370 4.79 1.60 -10.45
C SER A 370 5.77 1.37 -11.58
N GLY A 371 5.70 0.23 -12.26
CA GLY A 371 6.60 -0.11 -13.37
C GLY A 371 6.39 0.75 -14.60
N ASN A 372 5.22 1.39 -14.72
CA ASN A 372 4.92 2.37 -15.77
C ASN A 372 5.14 3.83 -15.31
N ASN A 373 5.63 4.08 -14.10
CA ASN A 373 5.85 5.43 -13.54
C ASN A 373 4.60 6.31 -13.58
N ARG A 374 3.44 5.75 -13.20
CA ARG A 374 2.15 6.45 -13.30
C ARG A 374 1.18 6.03 -12.20
N VAL A 375 0.16 6.87 -12.03
CA VAL A 375 -1.02 6.58 -11.21
C VAL A 375 -2.26 6.61 -12.08
N LEU A 376 -3.12 5.61 -11.93
CA LEU A 376 -4.35 5.44 -12.67
C LEU A 376 -5.56 5.73 -11.76
N LEU A 377 -6.46 6.60 -12.20
CA LEU A 377 -7.77 6.80 -11.60
C LEU A 377 -8.78 6.02 -12.45
N TRP A 378 -9.40 5.01 -11.86
CA TRP A 378 -10.25 4.06 -12.58
C TRP A 378 -11.64 3.98 -11.93
N SER A 379 -12.69 3.99 -12.72
CA SER A 379 -14.04 3.88 -12.17
C SER A 379 -14.43 2.43 -11.93
N MET A 380 -15.18 2.17 -10.86
CA MET A 380 -15.87 0.91 -10.67
C MET A 380 -17.00 0.76 -11.70
N ASN A 381 -17.26 -0.47 -12.11
CA ASN A 381 -18.43 -0.85 -12.90
C ASN A 381 -19.29 -1.76 -12.00
N PHE A 382 -20.33 -1.18 -11.43
CA PHE A 382 -21.30 -1.87 -10.56
C PHE A 382 -22.35 -2.60 -11.36
#